data_48b0c8ef9d42b444e1d06755ef1b900a
#
_entry.id   48b0c8ef9d42b444e1d06755ef1b900a
#
_cell.length_a   1.000
_cell.length_b   1.000
_cell.length_c   1.000
_cell.angle_alpha   90.00
_cell.angle_beta   90.00
_cell.angle_gamma   90.00
#
_symmetry.space_group_name_H-M   'P 1'
#
loop_
_entity.id
_entity.type
_entity.pdbx_description
1 polymer ?
#
loop_
_entity_poly.entity_id
_entity_poly.type
_entity_poly.pdbx_seq_one_letter_code
_entity_poly.pdbx_strand_id
1 'polypeptide(L)'
;ALALPPERRGDVAFVLFDNEELGVLGSACFALKHPRARREAVVLNLDCVSDGDTILLALPKNCPDGLERRLRACFAPSAGKRIEIGYAKETFYPSDQVNFRKGVGIAALQRTKRGLLYLDRLHTERDVIFDESNIEFIKNALLKMAEETI
;
A
#
# COMPACT_ATOMS: atom_id res chain seq x y z
N ALA A 1 -10.80 10.35 3.17
CA ALA A 1 -12.17 10.14 3.65
C ALA A 1 -13.17 11.09 2.98
N LEU A 2 -12.93 12.40 3.00
CA LEU A 2 -13.88 13.40 2.44
C LEU A 2 -14.09 13.27 0.92
N ALA A 3 -13.14 12.70 0.18
CA ALA A 3 -13.25 12.45 -1.25
C ALA A 3 -14.14 11.26 -1.60
N LEU A 4 -14.49 10.41 -0.61
CA LEU A 4 -15.40 9.28 -0.85
C LEU A 4 -16.85 9.77 -0.88
N PRO A 5 -17.69 9.18 -1.77
CA PRO A 5 -19.14 9.40 -1.74
C PRO A 5 -19.70 9.08 -0.34
N PRO A 6 -20.67 9.85 0.18
CA PRO A 6 -21.20 9.66 1.53
C PRO A 6 -21.64 8.22 1.83
N GLU A 7 -22.29 7.56 0.87
CA GLU A 7 -22.81 6.20 0.96
C GLU A 7 -21.68 5.14 1.08
N ARG A 8 -20.45 5.47 0.66
CA ARG A 8 -19.30 4.57 0.71
C ARG A 8 -18.41 4.77 1.93
N ARG A 9 -18.63 5.84 2.70
CA ARG A 9 -17.76 6.16 3.86
C ARG A 9 -17.82 5.13 4.97
N GLY A 10 -18.95 4.44 5.11
CA GLY A 10 -19.13 3.37 6.10
C GLY A 10 -18.33 2.09 5.80
N ASP A 11 -17.90 1.90 4.54
CA ASP A 11 -17.19 0.70 4.09
C ASP A 11 -15.66 0.82 4.25
N VAL A 12 -15.16 2.01 4.57
CA VAL A 12 -13.73 2.33 4.62
C VAL A 12 -13.36 2.86 5.99
N ALA A 13 -12.36 2.25 6.61
CA ALA A 13 -11.74 2.72 7.83
C ALA A 13 -10.33 3.25 7.54
N PHE A 14 -9.94 4.32 8.23
CA PHE A 14 -8.57 4.83 8.22
C PHE A 14 -7.95 4.54 9.58
N VAL A 15 -6.81 3.88 9.58
CA VAL A 15 -6.08 3.51 10.79
C VAL A 15 -4.65 4.01 10.65
N LEU A 16 -4.17 4.72 11.66
CA LEU A 16 -2.76 5.13 11.79
C LEU A 16 -2.11 4.21 12.80
N PHE A 17 -1.10 3.47 12.37
CA PHE A 17 -0.33 2.60 13.25
C PHE A 17 0.89 3.34 13.78
N ASP A 18 1.31 2.98 14.99
CA ASP A 18 2.56 3.40 15.60
C ASP A 18 3.55 2.23 15.70
N ASN A 19 4.78 2.54 16.11
CA ASN A 19 5.81 1.54 16.37
C ASN A 19 6.06 0.54 15.20
N GLU A 20 5.96 1.01 13.96
CA GLU A 20 6.26 0.19 12.79
C GLU A 20 7.73 -0.22 12.82
N GLU A 21 8.64 0.71 13.07
CA GLU A 21 10.10 0.53 13.14
C GLU A 21 10.56 -0.41 14.29
N LEU A 22 9.70 -0.64 15.27
CA LEU A 22 9.93 -1.59 16.36
C LEU A 22 9.40 -3.00 16.06
N GLY A 23 9.17 -3.31 14.80
CA GLY A 23 8.68 -4.61 14.34
C GLY A 23 7.16 -4.66 14.19
N VAL A 24 6.58 -3.62 13.59
CA VAL A 24 5.15 -3.50 13.24
C VAL A 24 4.21 -3.76 14.43
N LEU A 25 4.60 -3.28 15.63
CA LEU A 25 3.90 -3.60 16.88
C LEU A 25 2.49 -3.03 16.92
N GLY A 26 2.28 -1.81 16.41
CA GLY A 26 0.96 -1.16 16.40
C GLY A 26 -0.06 -1.96 15.60
N SER A 27 0.28 -2.34 14.38
CA SER A 27 -0.60 -3.14 13.53
C SER A 27 -0.78 -4.56 14.06
N ALA A 28 0.25 -5.17 14.67
CA ALA A 28 0.14 -6.47 15.32
C ALA A 28 -0.87 -6.44 16.48
N CYS A 29 -0.78 -5.44 17.36
CA CYS A 29 -1.72 -5.25 18.45
C CYS A 29 -3.15 -5.01 17.94
N PHE A 30 -3.30 -4.19 16.89
CA PHE A 30 -4.60 -3.96 16.26
C PHE A 30 -5.18 -5.26 15.69
N ALA A 31 -4.38 -6.02 14.94
CA ALA A 31 -4.81 -7.28 14.34
C ALA A 31 -5.23 -8.33 15.37
N LEU A 32 -4.57 -8.37 16.54
CA LEU A 32 -4.95 -9.23 17.66
C LEU A 32 -6.28 -8.82 18.30
N LYS A 33 -6.51 -7.52 18.48
CA LYS A 33 -7.75 -6.97 19.05
C LYS A 33 -8.93 -7.05 18.07
N HIS A 34 -8.66 -7.05 16.77
CA HIS A 34 -9.67 -7.04 15.71
C HIS A 34 -9.54 -8.27 14.78
N PRO A 35 -9.78 -9.50 15.28
CA PRO A 35 -9.53 -10.74 14.53
C PRO A 35 -10.35 -10.86 13.24
N ARG A 36 -11.53 -10.21 13.17
CA ARG A 36 -12.33 -10.16 11.96
C ARG A 36 -11.64 -9.29 10.90
N ALA A 37 -11.21 -8.07 11.25
CA ALA A 37 -10.46 -7.20 10.34
C ALA A 37 -9.19 -7.87 9.83
N ARG A 38 -8.43 -8.53 10.73
CA ARG A 38 -7.24 -9.30 10.36
C ARG A 38 -7.49 -10.33 9.26
N ARG A 39 -8.63 -11.04 9.31
CA ARG A 39 -8.93 -12.15 8.38
C ARG A 39 -9.67 -11.72 7.13
N GLU A 40 -10.58 -10.74 7.25
CA GLU A 40 -11.59 -10.46 6.24
C GLU A 40 -11.38 -9.13 5.52
N ALA A 41 -10.86 -8.11 6.21
CA ALA A 41 -10.63 -6.81 5.59
C ALA A 41 -9.50 -6.85 4.55
N VAL A 42 -9.71 -6.15 3.46
CA VAL A 42 -8.62 -5.75 2.56
C VAL A 42 -7.94 -4.55 3.21
N VAL A 43 -6.66 -4.69 3.52
CA VAL A 43 -5.85 -3.63 4.12
C VAL A 43 -4.87 -3.11 3.07
N LEU A 44 -4.96 -1.84 2.74
CA LEU A 44 -4.04 -1.16 1.84
C LEU A 44 -3.14 -0.27 2.69
N ASN A 45 -1.93 -0.75 2.95
CA ASN A 45 -0.94 -0.05 3.76
C ASN A 45 -0.12 0.90 2.90
N LEU A 46 -0.11 2.17 3.26
CA LEU A 46 0.65 3.22 2.59
C LEU A 46 1.90 3.53 3.40
N ASP A 47 3.05 3.21 2.84
CA ASP A 47 4.33 3.44 3.48
C ASP A 47 5.37 3.83 2.43
N CYS A 48 6.19 4.85 2.71
CA CYS A 48 7.19 5.38 1.79
C CYS A 48 6.64 5.72 0.40
N VAL A 49 5.53 6.45 0.33
CA VAL A 49 4.75 6.67 -0.92
C VAL A 49 5.14 7.92 -1.72
N SER A 50 6.14 8.69 -1.28
CA SER A 50 6.42 10.00 -1.86
C SER A 50 7.75 10.13 -2.62
N ASP A 51 8.62 9.13 -2.62
CA ASP A 51 9.94 9.22 -3.26
C ASP A 51 10.20 8.05 -4.22
N GLY A 52 10.06 8.27 -5.51
CA GLY A 52 10.34 7.27 -6.54
C GLY A 52 9.35 7.31 -7.69
N ASP A 53 9.70 6.68 -8.80
CA ASP A 53 8.90 6.64 -10.03
C ASP A 53 8.15 5.31 -10.23
N THR A 54 8.42 4.34 -9.36
CA THR A 54 7.85 2.99 -9.45
C THR A 54 6.97 2.72 -8.23
N ILE A 55 5.69 2.58 -8.46
CA ILE A 55 4.73 2.20 -7.41
C ILE A 55 4.76 0.68 -7.27
N LEU A 56 5.22 0.21 -6.12
CA LEU A 56 5.19 -1.20 -5.75
C LEU A 56 3.86 -1.54 -5.07
N LEU A 57 3.23 -2.60 -5.54
CA LEU A 57 2.13 -3.27 -4.86
C LEU A 57 2.65 -4.60 -4.31
N ALA A 58 2.97 -4.63 -3.01
CA ALA A 58 3.45 -5.82 -2.32
C ALA A 58 2.27 -6.68 -1.87
N LEU A 59 1.97 -7.73 -2.62
CA LEU A 59 0.82 -8.59 -2.40
C LEU A 59 1.11 -9.68 -1.35
N PRO A 60 0.09 -10.12 -0.57
CA PRO A 60 0.25 -11.25 0.34
C PRO A 60 0.52 -12.55 -0.44
N LYS A 61 1.14 -13.52 0.22
CA LYS A 61 1.51 -14.84 -0.37
C LYS A 61 0.33 -15.54 -1.08
N ASN A 62 -0.86 -15.41 -0.53
CA ASN A 62 -2.10 -16.01 -1.03
C ASN A 62 -3.08 -14.89 -1.37
N CYS A 63 -2.68 -13.98 -2.26
CA CYS A 63 -3.56 -12.91 -2.71
C CYS A 63 -4.76 -13.51 -3.45
N PRO A 64 -6.00 -13.17 -3.10
CA PRO A 64 -7.15 -13.58 -3.88
C PRO A 64 -7.10 -13.00 -5.30
N ASP A 65 -7.35 -13.82 -6.33
CA ASP A 65 -7.31 -13.41 -7.74
C ASP A 65 -8.19 -12.17 -8.02
N GLY A 66 -9.33 -12.08 -7.37
CA GLY A 66 -10.21 -10.92 -7.48
C GLY A 66 -9.59 -9.63 -6.95
N LEU A 67 -8.85 -9.70 -5.84
CA LEU A 67 -8.15 -8.55 -5.26
C LEU A 67 -7.01 -8.09 -6.17
N GLU A 68 -6.18 -9.01 -6.64
CA GLU A 68 -5.08 -8.67 -7.55
C GLU A 68 -5.60 -8.04 -8.84
N ARG A 69 -6.64 -8.61 -9.45
CA ARG A 69 -7.25 -8.06 -10.68
C ARG A 69 -7.75 -6.63 -10.49
N ARG A 70 -8.39 -6.35 -9.35
CA ARG A 70 -8.86 -5.01 -9.01
C ARG A 70 -7.70 -4.03 -8.80
N LEU A 71 -6.67 -4.44 -8.07
CA LEU A 71 -5.47 -3.62 -7.89
C LEU A 71 -4.83 -3.26 -9.24
N ARG A 72 -4.69 -4.24 -10.14
CA ARG A 72 -4.18 -4.00 -11.50
C ARG A 72 -5.03 -3.01 -12.30
N ALA A 73 -6.35 -3.09 -12.18
CA ALA A 73 -7.27 -2.17 -12.87
C ALA A 73 -7.20 -0.76 -12.29
N CYS A 74 -7.18 -0.61 -10.96
CA CYS A 74 -7.17 0.69 -10.29
C CYS A 74 -5.81 1.38 -10.36
N PHE A 75 -4.71 0.62 -10.29
CA PHE A 75 -3.33 1.10 -10.41
C PHE A 75 -2.77 0.94 -11.83
N ALA A 76 -3.59 1.12 -12.86
CA ALA A 76 -3.12 1.03 -14.24
C ALA A 76 -2.02 2.09 -14.50
N PRO A 77 -0.93 1.74 -15.23
CA PRO A 77 0.15 2.67 -15.52
C PRO A 77 -0.36 3.96 -16.18
N SER A 78 0.05 5.10 -15.67
CA SER A 78 -0.31 6.42 -16.23
C SER A 78 0.71 7.48 -15.86
N ALA A 79 0.80 8.54 -16.65
CA ALA A 79 1.56 9.76 -16.33
C ALA A 79 3.03 9.51 -15.91
N GLY A 80 3.73 8.57 -16.56
CA GLY A 80 5.14 8.30 -16.28
C GLY A 80 5.39 7.43 -15.05
N LYS A 81 4.35 7.02 -14.33
CA LYS A 81 4.48 6.09 -13.19
C LYS A 81 4.53 4.65 -13.68
N ARG A 82 5.46 3.88 -13.14
CA ARG A 82 5.56 2.44 -13.35
C ARG A 82 4.85 1.73 -12.23
N ILE A 83 4.16 0.65 -12.55
CA ILE A 83 3.53 -0.20 -11.54
C ILE A 83 4.24 -1.54 -11.53
N GLU A 84 4.70 -1.93 -10.36
CA GLU A 84 5.29 -3.24 -10.15
C GLU A 84 4.50 -4.01 -9.09
N ILE A 85 4.26 -5.27 -9.39
CA ILE A 85 3.59 -6.16 -8.45
C ILE A 85 4.60 -7.19 -7.99
N GLY A 86 4.84 -7.18 -6.68
CA GLY A 86 5.67 -8.16 -6.00
C GLY A 86 4.84 -9.03 -5.08
N TYR A 87 5.08 -10.33 -5.13
CA TYR A 87 4.47 -11.25 -4.17
C TYR A 87 5.38 -11.44 -2.97
N ALA A 88 4.81 -11.64 -1.79
CA ALA A 88 5.56 -11.78 -0.53
C ALA A 88 6.63 -12.90 -0.54
N LYS A 89 6.59 -13.80 -1.54
CA LYS A 89 7.63 -14.81 -1.76
C LYS A 89 8.87 -14.26 -2.48
N GLU A 90 8.71 -13.19 -3.25
CA GLU A 90 9.70 -12.66 -4.20
C GLU A 90 10.16 -11.27 -3.82
N THR A 91 9.27 -10.50 -3.20
CA THR A 91 9.51 -9.11 -2.82
C THR A 91 9.47 -8.99 -1.31
N PHE A 92 10.61 -8.71 -0.71
CA PHE A 92 10.69 -8.42 0.71
C PHE A 92 10.41 -6.94 0.94
N TYR A 93 9.18 -6.63 1.32
CA TYR A 93 8.77 -5.31 1.76
C TYR A 93 7.90 -5.45 3.01
N PRO A 94 8.51 -5.70 4.19
CA PRO A 94 7.78 -5.82 5.44
C PRO A 94 7.39 -4.44 5.94
N SER A 95 6.12 -4.23 6.19
CA SER A 95 5.53 -3.10 6.90
C SER A 95 4.19 -3.56 7.50
N ASP A 96 3.35 -2.68 7.97
CA ASP A 96 2.14 -3.00 8.75
C ASP A 96 1.17 -4.00 8.08
N GLN A 97 1.15 -4.07 6.74
CA GLN A 97 0.30 -5.00 5.99
C GLN A 97 0.54 -6.48 6.32
N VAL A 98 1.73 -6.84 6.81
CA VAL A 98 2.09 -8.25 7.07
C VAL A 98 1.24 -8.90 8.17
N ASN A 99 0.64 -8.09 9.03
CA ASN A 99 -0.23 -8.55 10.11
C ASN A 99 -1.66 -8.89 9.64
N PHE A 100 -1.99 -8.66 8.38
CA PHE A 100 -3.32 -8.88 7.82
C PHE A 100 -3.31 -9.90 6.68
N ARG A 101 -4.32 -10.78 6.66
CA ARG A 101 -4.39 -11.88 5.68
C ARG A 101 -4.48 -11.38 4.23
N LYS A 102 -5.17 -10.26 4.01
CA LYS A 102 -5.33 -9.59 2.72
C LYS A 102 -4.65 -8.20 2.75
N GLY A 103 -3.48 -8.14 3.38
CA GLY A 103 -2.69 -6.92 3.47
C GLY A 103 -1.85 -6.72 2.22
N VAL A 104 -1.94 -5.53 1.64
CA VAL A 104 -1.18 -5.09 0.47
C VAL A 104 -0.34 -3.88 0.89
N GLY A 105 0.97 -3.96 0.71
CA GLY A 105 1.86 -2.81 0.87
C GLY A 105 1.88 -1.98 -0.41
N ILE A 106 1.82 -0.65 -0.26
CA ILE A 106 1.89 0.30 -1.36
C ILE A 106 3.03 1.27 -1.04
N ALA A 107 4.04 1.30 -1.91
CA ALA A 107 5.21 2.16 -1.77
C ALA A 107 5.60 2.78 -3.12
N ALA A 108 6.26 3.92 -3.09
CA ALA A 108 6.88 4.53 -4.25
C ALA A 108 8.40 4.39 -4.14
N LEU A 109 9.00 3.62 -5.03
CA LEU A 109 10.40 3.21 -4.96
C LEU A 109 11.17 3.72 -6.17
N GLN A 110 12.45 3.89 -6.00
CA GLN A 110 13.39 4.15 -7.09
C GLN A 110 13.84 2.84 -7.72
N ARG A 111 14.25 2.90 -8.98
CA ARG A 111 14.75 1.73 -9.68
C ARG A 111 16.19 1.94 -10.14
N THR A 112 17.05 1.00 -9.84
CA THR A 112 18.41 0.97 -10.37
C THR A 112 18.42 0.68 -11.88
N LYS A 113 19.51 0.96 -12.55
CA LYS A 113 19.74 0.56 -13.96
C LYS A 113 19.63 -0.96 -14.16
N ARG A 114 19.85 -1.76 -13.12
CA ARG A 114 19.72 -3.22 -13.14
C ARG A 114 18.31 -3.72 -12.79
N GLY A 115 17.37 -2.80 -12.57
CA GLY A 115 15.96 -3.12 -12.30
C GLY A 115 15.62 -3.37 -10.84
N LEU A 116 16.56 -3.26 -9.90
CA LEU A 116 16.27 -3.42 -8.48
C LEU A 116 15.54 -2.21 -7.92
N LEU A 117 14.52 -2.45 -7.10
CA LEU A 117 13.82 -1.42 -6.34
C LEU A 117 14.58 -1.09 -5.06
N TYR A 118 14.62 0.19 -4.69
CA TYR A 118 15.33 0.65 -3.50
C TYR A 118 14.80 2.01 -3.00
N LEU A 119 15.16 2.34 -1.75
CA LEU A 119 14.96 3.62 -1.11
C LEU A 119 16.32 4.09 -0.57
N ASP A 120 17.02 4.96 -1.29
CA ASP A 120 18.39 5.37 -0.91
C ASP A 120 18.42 6.48 0.15
N ARG A 121 17.30 7.15 0.39
CA ARG A 121 17.19 8.25 1.35
C ARG A 121 16.56 7.86 2.65
N LEU A 122 15.86 6.72 2.68
CA LEU A 122 15.13 6.23 3.85
C LEU A 122 16.04 6.24 5.10
N HIS A 123 15.53 6.78 6.20
CA HIS A 123 16.24 6.94 7.49
C HIS A 123 17.50 7.79 7.41
N THR A 124 17.59 8.72 6.46
CA THR A 124 18.69 9.69 6.36
C THR A 124 18.18 11.13 6.39
N GLU A 125 19.06 12.09 6.65
CA GLU A 125 18.75 13.53 6.58
C GLU A 125 18.35 13.98 5.16
N ARG A 126 18.59 13.17 4.14
CA ARG A 126 18.23 13.44 2.74
C ARG A 126 16.82 12.97 2.39
N ASP A 127 16.10 12.35 3.33
CA ASP A 127 14.72 11.90 3.15
C ASP A 127 13.75 13.07 3.33
N VAL A 128 13.85 14.02 2.40
CA VAL A 128 13.05 15.25 2.34
C VAL A 128 12.25 15.36 1.02
N ILE A 129 12.25 14.31 0.22
CA ILE A 129 11.56 14.30 -1.06
C ILE A 129 10.07 14.04 -0.86
N PHE A 130 9.25 14.90 -1.41
CA PHE A 130 7.80 14.76 -1.42
C PHE A 130 7.28 15.01 -2.84
N ASP A 131 6.99 13.93 -3.56
CA ASP A 131 6.39 14.00 -4.88
C ASP A 131 4.86 13.92 -4.78
N GLU A 132 4.22 15.09 -4.87
CA GLU A 132 2.76 15.20 -4.84
C GLU A 132 2.09 14.34 -5.92
N SER A 133 2.73 14.12 -7.05
CA SER A 133 2.17 13.32 -8.14
C SER A 133 2.02 11.84 -7.76
N ASN A 134 2.88 11.32 -6.89
CA ASN A 134 2.73 9.98 -6.33
C ASN A 134 1.49 9.89 -5.42
N ILE A 135 1.34 10.89 -4.55
CA ILE A 135 0.21 10.96 -3.62
C ILE A 135 -1.11 11.06 -4.39
N GLU A 136 -1.16 11.93 -5.39
CA GLU A 136 -2.36 12.12 -6.21
C GLU A 136 -2.69 10.87 -7.02
N PHE A 137 -1.69 10.21 -7.60
CA PHE A 137 -1.87 8.95 -8.32
C PHE A 137 -2.43 7.85 -7.41
N ILE A 138 -1.80 7.63 -6.24
CA ILE A 138 -2.23 6.62 -5.28
C ILE A 138 -3.63 6.94 -4.75
N LYS A 139 -3.91 8.20 -4.39
CA LYS A 139 -5.23 8.65 -3.96
C LYS A 139 -6.31 8.29 -4.97
N ASN A 140 -6.08 8.59 -6.26
CA ASN A 140 -7.04 8.31 -7.32
C ASN A 140 -7.26 6.81 -7.52
N ALA A 141 -6.21 5.99 -7.41
CA ALA A 141 -6.33 4.54 -7.46
C ALA A 141 -7.13 3.98 -6.26
N LEU A 142 -6.89 4.52 -5.06
CA LEU A 142 -7.63 4.12 -3.85
C LEU A 142 -9.11 4.51 -3.90
N LEU A 143 -9.44 5.68 -4.47
CA LEU A 143 -10.83 6.09 -4.69
C LEU A 143 -11.55 5.11 -5.61
N LYS A 144 -10.95 4.75 -6.75
CA LYS A 144 -11.49 3.71 -7.65
C LYS A 144 -11.69 2.37 -6.93
N MET A 145 -10.70 1.95 -6.12
CA MET A 145 -10.82 0.74 -5.30
C MET A 145 -12.05 0.79 -4.38
N ALA A 146 -12.30 1.93 -3.75
CA ALA A 146 -13.44 2.10 -2.84
C ALA A 146 -14.79 2.15 -3.59
N GLU A 147 -14.84 2.75 -4.79
CA GLU A 147 -16.05 2.84 -5.61
C GLU A 147 -16.48 1.48 -6.17
N GLU A 148 -15.53 0.63 -6.55
CA GLU A 148 -15.79 -0.69 -7.13
C GLU A 148 -16.10 -1.79 -6.08
N THR A 149 -16.09 -1.46 -4.79
CA THR A 149 -16.37 -2.42 -3.72
C THR A 149 -17.87 -2.57 -3.51
N ILE A 150 -18.45 -3.54 -4.12
CA ILE A 150 -19.80 -4.06 -3.83
C ILE A 150 -19.68 -5.50 -3.37
#